data_acd90ee2e28cded7d4ca3fa55b4f0a26
#
_entry.id   acd90ee2e28cded7d4ca3fa55b4f0a26
#
_cell.length_a   1.000
_cell.length_b   1.000
_cell.length_c   1.000
_cell.angle_alpha   90.00
_cell.angle_beta   90.00
_cell.angle_gamma   90.00
#
_symmetry.space_group_name_H-M   'P 1'
#
loop_
_entity.id
_entity.type
_entity.pdbx_description
1 polymer ?
#
loop_
_entity_poly.entity_id
_entity_poly.type
_entity_poly.pdbx_seq_one_letter_code
_entity_poly.pdbx_strand_id
1 'polypeptide(L)'
;MADVEHGEMSLGDEYTKDGTVDLKGHPSLRSKGGKWTACFFIFASEMFERVAYFGIAPNLVFYLTNQLHQGTVTSANNVTNWMGTTMMTPILGAYIADAYLGRYWTLIISFIIYLLGMSFLTLTVSLHSLQATPCNLSNTDQDCNNHISRFHANLFFCSLYVIAVGVGGMKANSSTFGADQFDNFNSKERAQKVSFFNWWTVAIFIGNLFSCTVLVYVQDNVGWSFGYVLSTIMILIAICLLLVGTPTYRHRVPSGSPFTKLAQVFVTATRKWNAPIPEDSEHLFELDEQYYSKEGKHKINHTDSLRFLDKAAVKTEKSSDNPWKLCPVTQVEETKQMMKLLPVFFVTIIPSVMIAQVLTLFVKQAATLDRSIGPQFSIPPASLSAFYVIAIIVTVVLYDRWFVPLCRKHTKNPRGITLLQRIGVGQVVYIVVMIMTAFIERWRLSIVREKGLVHQNTEVPLTVFALLPQFLGIGFAAMLVEVGKMEFFYDQSPEKMKSLGASIYTSSLGVSYFLSSFLLSIVSKVTKMGNNDGWIVNNLNASHLDYYYGFLVGLIVVNFVLFLVVSKFYVYNSVVGKCEEETKETTVPE
;
A
#
# COMPACT_ATOMS: atom_id res chain seq x y z
N MET A 1 7.98 -9.99 -61.83
CA MET A 1 9.05 -9.32 -61.05
C MET A 1 8.31 -8.63 -59.92
N ALA A 2 8.28 -9.26 -58.75
CA ALA A 2 7.72 -8.71 -57.53
C ALA A 2 8.94 -8.57 -56.59
N ASP A 3 9.40 -7.34 -56.41
CA ASP A 3 10.46 -6.99 -55.48
C ASP A 3 9.92 -7.10 -54.07
N VAL A 4 10.48 -8.04 -53.34
CA VAL A 4 10.30 -8.22 -51.91
C VAL A 4 11.20 -7.19 -51.22
N GLU A 5 10.68 -6.05 -50.81
CA GLU A 5 11.34 -5.17 -49.86
C GLU A 5 11.45 -5.88 -48.50
N HIS A 6 12.52 -6.62 -48.30
CA HIS A 6 13.01 -6.93 -46.97
C HIS A 6 13.69 -5.67 -46.44
N GLY A 7 12.92 -4.87 -45.64
CA GLY A 7 13.50 -3.77 -44.91
C GLY A 7 14.62 -4.27 -44.01
N GLU A 8 15.84 -3.86 -44.30
CA GLU A 8 17.01 -3.99 -43.43
C GLU A 8 16.69 -3.37 -42.07
N MET A 9 16.36 -4.21 -41.09
CA MET A 9 16.27 -3.81 -39.70
C MET A 9 17.68 -3.38 -39.28
N SER A 10 17.90 -2.09 -39.06
CA SER A 10 19.20 -1.59 -38.65
C SER A 10 19.64 -2.33 -37.39
N LEU A 11 20.90 -2.73 -37.27
CA LEU A 11 21.49 -3.41 -36.11
C LEU A 11 21.13 -2.72 -34.77
N GLY A 12 20.78 -1.42 -34.79
CA GLY A 12 20.32 -0.66 -33.61
C GLY A 12 18.89 -0.95 -33.16
N ASP A 13 18.04 -1.59 -33.94
CA ASP A 13 16.64 -1.89 -33.57
C ASP A 13 16.46 -3.28 -32.96
N GLU A 14 17.46 -4.12 -32.95
CA GLU A 14 17.43 -5.43 -32.28
C GLU A 14 17.55 -5.34 -30.77
N TYR A 15 18.19 -4.30 -30.24
CA TYR A 15 18.37 -4.09 -28.80
C TYR A 15 17.35 -3.10 -28.23
N THR A 16 17.11 -3.20 -26.90
CA THR A 16 16.30 -2.20 -26.18
C THR A 16 17.05 -0.87 -26.12
N LYS A 17 16.30 0.25 -26.26
CA LYS A 17 16.87 1.61 -26.21
C LYS A 17 16.81 2.23 -24.80
N ASP A 18 16.23 1.54 -23.84
CA ASP A 18 16.03 2.02 -22.46
C ASP A 18 17.16 1.63 -21.49
N GLY A 19 18.24 1.03 -22.00
CA GLY A 19 19.41 0.62 -21.20
C GLY A 19 19.19 -0.62 -20.35
N THR A 20 18.14 -1.40 -20.63
CA THR A 20 17.95 -2.69 -19.96
C THR A 20 18.98 -3.73 -20.46
N VAL A 21 19.36 -4.63 -19.55
CA VAL A 21 20.37 -5.66 -19.77
C VAL A 21 19.80 -7.06 -19.49
N ASP A 22 20.47 -8.08 -20.00
CA ASP A 22 20.22 -9.48 -19.61
C ASP A 22 20.81 -9.79 -18.22
N LEU A 23 20.64 -11.02 -17.74
CA LEU A 23 21.19 -11.45 -16.43
C LEU A 23 22.72 -11.37 -16.37
N LYS A 24 23.41 -11.40 -17.53
CA LYS A 24 24.88 -11.33 -17.63
C LYS A 24 25.41 -9.90 -17.81
N GLY A 25 24.51 -8.91 -17.88
CA GLY A 25 24.88 -7.51 -18.07
C GLY A 25 25.04 -7.07 -19.53
N HIS A 26 24.72 -7.92 -20.52
CA HIS A 26 24.72 -7.51 -21.91
C HIS A 26 23.42 -6.79 -22.29
N PRO A 27 23.43 -5.87 -23.28
CA PRO A 27 22.21 -5.22 -23.75
C PRO A 27 21.11 -6.24 -24.11
N SER A 28 19.89 -5.99 -23.68
CA SER A 28 18.77 -6.91 -23.89
C SER A 28 18.30 -6.92 -25.34
N LEU A 29 18.16 -8.13 -25.92
CA LEU A 29 17.57 -8.32 -27.24
C LEU A 29 16.04 -8.23 -27.15
N ARG A 30 15.40 -7.40 -27.98
CA ARG A 30 13.94 -7.27 -28.07
C ARG A 30 13.20 -8.54 -28.40
N SER A 31 13.84 -9.45 -29.15
CA SER A 31 13.25 -10.71 -29.59
C SER A 31 13.26 -11.78 -28.51
N LYS A 32 14.22 -11.77 -27.58
CA LYS A 32 14.48 -12.87 -26.66
C LYS A 32 13.96 -12.67 -25.24
N GLY A 33 13.63 -11.43 -24.83
CA GLY A 33 13.22 -11.19 -23.43
C GLY A 33 12.19 -10.08 -23.27
N GLY A 34 11.64 -10.00 -22.07
CA GLY A 34 10.66 -8.99 -21.67
C GLY A 34 9.24 -9.26 -22.17
N LYS A 35 8.45 -8.18 -22.28
CA LYS A 35 7.07 -8.18 -22.78
C LYS A 35 6.16 -9.09 -21.94
N TRP A 36 5.06 -9.54 -22.56
CA TRP A 36 4.04 -10.38 -21.92
C TRP A 36 4.55 -11.74 -21.45
N THR A 37 5.57 -12.32 -22.10
CA THR A 37 6.14 -13.60 -21.68
C THR A 37 6.78 -13.50 -20.29
N ALA A 38 7.57 -12.46 -20.04
CA ALA A 38 8.13 -12.18 -18.73
C ALA A 38 7.04 -11.80 -17.70
N CYS A 39 6.08 -10.95 -18.11
CA CYS A 39 5.01 -10.51 -17.26
C CYS A 39 4.10 -11.64 -16.76
N PHE A 40 3.90 -12.70 -17.53
CA PHE A 40 3.11 -13.86 -17.11
C PHE A 40 3.66 -14.48 -15.81
N PHE A 41 4.96 -14.69 -15.74
CA PHE A 41 5.60 -15.24 -14.53
C PHE A 41 5.52 -14.26 -13.35
N ILE A 42 5.65 -12.95 -13.60
CA ILE A 42 5.54 -11.92 -12.58
C ILE A 42 4.10 -11.86 -12.04
N PHE A 43 3.07 -11.89 -12.90
CA PHE A 43 1.66 -11.91 -12.47
C PHE A 43 1.32 -13.15 -11.66
N ALA A 44 1.73 -14.31 -12.14
CA ALA A 44 1.46 -15.56 -11.45
C ALA A 44 2.14 -15.56 -10.08
N SER A 45 3.40 -15.15 -9.99
CA SER A 45 4.12 -15.00 -8.73
C SER A 45 3.42 -14.03 -7.78
N GLU A 46 3.00 -12.86 -8.26
CA GLU A 46 2.28 -11.86 -7.47
C GLU A 46 0.94 -12.40 -6.95
N MET A 47 0.17 -13.08 -7.80
CA MET A 47 -1.13 -13.66 -7.40
C MET A 47 -0.97 -14.66 -6.25
N PHE A 48 -0.01 -15.60 -6.34
CA PHE A 48 0.24 -16.58 -5.29
C PHE A 48 0.77 -15.92 -4.00
N GLU A 49 1.60 -14.91 -4.12
CA GLU A 49 2.05 -14.12 -2.97
C GLU A 49 0.88 -13.41 -2.28
N ARG A 50 -0.05 -12.80 -3.05
CA ARG A 50 -1.24 -12.18 -2.49
C ARG A 50 -2.13 -13.16 -1.75
N VAL A 51 -2.27 -14.37 -2.28
CA VAL A 51 -2.98 -15.45 -1.57
C VAL A 51 -2.34 -15.70 -0.20
N ALA A 52 -1.03 -15.81 -0.13
CA ALA A 52 -0.32 -16.06 1.13
C ALA A 52 -0.43 -14.89 2.11
N TYR A 53 -0.24 -13.63 1.65
CA TYR A 53 -0.31 -12.44 2.48
C TYR A 53 -1.70 -12.25 3.11
N PHE A 54 -2.74 -12.30 2.29
CA PHE A 54 -4.11 -12.18 2.76
C PHE A 54 -4.61 -13.46 3.44
N GLY A 55 -3.87 -14.57 3.37
CA GLY A 55 -4.07 -15.74 4.21
C GLY A 55 -3.71 -15.52 5.68
N ILE A 56 -2.90 -14.48 5.98
CA ILE A 56 -2.57 -14.11 7.36
C ILE A 56 -3.47 -12.96 7.84
N ALA A 57 -3.52 -11.85 7.09
CA ALA A 57 -4.02 -10.57 7.55
C ALA A 57 -5.48 -10.57 8.06
N PRO A 58 -6.50 -11.11 7.36
CA PRO A 58 -7.89 -11.02 7.78
C PRO A 58 -8.19 -11.84 9.04
N ASN A 59 -7.50 -12.97 9.22
CA ASN A 59 -7.81 -13.92 10.29
C ASN A 59 -6.84 -13.82 11.48
N LEU A 60 -5.81 -12.98 11.37
CA LEU A 60 -4.78 -12.83 12.39
C LEU A 60 -5.36 -12.38 13.75
N VAL A 61 -6.35 -11.49 13.75
CA VAL A 61 -6.99 -11.02 14.99
C VAL A 61 -7.64 -12.17 15.76
N PHE A 62 -8.20 -13.16 15.06
CA PHE A 62 -8.80 -14.34 15.70
C PHE A 62 -7.75 -15.31 16.20
N TYR A 63 -6.67 -15.52 15.46
CA TYR A 63 -5.55 -16.33 15.96
C TYR A 63 -5.00 -15.76 17.26
N LEU A 64 -4.75 -14.44 17.31
CA LEU A 64 -4.25 -13.77 18.52
C LEU A 64 -5.24 -13.84 19.69
N THR A 65 -6.55 -13.76 19.42
CA THR A 65 -7.57 -13.83 20.46
C THR A 65 -7.83 -15.25 20.93
N ASN A 66 -8.02 -16.20 19.99
CA ASN A 66 -8.50 -17.54 20.29
C ASN A 66 -7.38 -18.52 20.66
N GLN A 67 -6.20 -18.36 20.03
CA GLN A 67 -5.05 -19.25 20.24
C GLN A 67 -4.01 -18.65 21.21
N LEU A 68 -3.77 -17.34 21.13
CA LEU A 68 -2.84 -16.66 22.03
C LEU A 68 -3.56 -15.92 23.18
N HIS A 69 -4.87 -16.11 23.34
CA HIS A 69 -5.69 -15.56 24.43
C HIS A 69 -5.49 -14.07 24.72
N GLN A 70 -5.15 -13.30 23.69
CA GLN A 70 -4.94 -11.87 23.82
C GLN A 70 -6.29 -11.13 23.87
N GLY A 71 -6.37 -10.10 24.70
CA GLY A 71 -7.55 -9.24 24.75
C GLY A 71 -7.81 -8.51 23.43
N THR A 72 -9.05 -8.06 23.23
CA THR A 72 -9.52 -7.44 21.97
C THR A 72 -8.65 -6.28 21.52
N VAL A 73 -8.32 -5.35 22.43
CA VAL A 73 -7.49 -4.17 22.12
C VAL A 73 -6.06 -4.58 21.74
N THR A 74 -5.47 -5.50 22.51
CA THR A 74 -4.09 -5.99 22.25
C THR A 74 -4.00 -6.72 20.91
N SER A 75 -4.96 -7.60 20.61
CA SER A 75 -5.01 -8.31 19.33
C SER A 75 -5.16 -7.35 18.16
N ALA A 76 -6.08 -6.40 18.23
CA ALA A 76 -6.29 -5.38 17.20
C ALA A 76 -5.02 -4.52 16.98
N ASN A 77 -4.36 -4.10 18.08
CA ASN A 77 -3.11 -3.34 18.00
C ASN A 77 -1.97 -4.14 17.38
N ASN A 78 -1.82 -5.42 17.73
CA ASN A 78 -0.78 -6.26 17.15
C ASN A 78 -1.00 -6.48 15.64
N VAL A 79 -2.25 -6.65 15.20
CA VAL A 79 -2.59 -6.72 13.77
C VAL A 79 -2.24 -5.43 13.06
N THR A 80 -2.67 -4.28 13.58
CA THR A 80 -2.41 -2.98 12.94
C THR A 80 -0.94 -2.60 12.98
N ASN A 81 -0.20 -2.93 14.03
CA ASN A 81 1.26 -2.71 14.10
C ASN A 81 2.01 -3.57 13.08
N TRP A 82 1.64 -4.84 12.93
CA TRP A 82 2.20 -5.70 11.89
C TRP A 82 1.89 -5.18 10.48
N MET A 83 0.63 -4.81 10.22
CA MET A 83 0.21 -4.19 8.95
C MET A 83 0.97 -2.88 8.69
N GLY A 84 1.12 -2.03 9.71
CA GLY A 84 1.91 -0.80 9.63
C GLY A 84 3.35 -1.06 9.22
N THR A 85 3.98 -2.06 9.84
CA THR A 85 5.35 -2.46 9.50
C THR A 85 5.45 -2.95 8.06
N THR A 86 4.51 -3.80 7.59
CA THR A 86 4.51 -4.29 6.20
C THR A 86 4.31 -3.19 5.16
N MET A 87 3.72 -2.05 5.54
CA MET A 87 3.55 -0.88 4.67
C MET A 87 4.69 0.14 4.77
N MET A 88 5.50 0.09 5.84
CA MET A 88 6.69 0.95 5.98
C MET A 88 7.95 0.33 5.38
N THR A 89 8.11 -0.98 5.45
CA THR A 89 9.29 -1.70 4.94
C THR A 89 9.54 -1.56 3.43
N PRO A 90 8.54 -1.29 2.54
CA PRO A 90 8.79 -1.02 1.13
C PRO A 90 9.76 0.15 0.85
N ILE A 91 9.87 1.13 1.75
CA ILE A 91 10.85 2.21 1.63
C ILE A 91 12.28 1.64 1.61
N LEU A 92 12.57 0.72 2.54
CA LEU A 92 13.87 0.06 2.61
C LEU A 92 14.13 -0.82 1.40
N GLY A 93 13.09 -1.56 0.95
CA GLY A 93 13.15 -2.40 -0.23
C GLY A 93 13.45 -1.60 -1.52
N ALA A 94 12.79 -0.46 -1.70
CA ALA A 94 13.05 0.44 -2.82
C ALA A 94 14.48 1.02 -2.76
N TYR A 95 14.91 1.46 -1.57
CA TYR A 95 16.26 2.01 -1.39
C TYR A 95 17.34 0.99 -1.76
N ILE A 96 17.24 -0.24 -1.26
CA ILE A 96 18.22 -1.32 -1.53
C ILE A 96 18.24 -1.67 -3.02
N ALA A 97 17.07 -1.74 -3.65
CA ALA A 97 16.95 -2.05 -5.06
C ALA A 97 17.55 -0.97 -5.97
N ASP A 98 17.23 0.30 -5.70
CA ASP A 98 17.66 1.41 -6.54
C ASP A 98 19.14 1.78 -6.34
N ALA A 99 19.69 1.57 -5.11
CA ALA A 99 21.05 1.96 -4.76
C ALA A 99 22.09 0.86 -4.99
N TYR A 100 21.75 -0.44 -4.78
CA TYR A 100 22.75 -1.51 -4.66
C TYR A 100 22.46 -2.75 -5.50
N LEU A 101 21.38 -3.47 -5.22
CA LEU A 101 21.16 -4.83 -5.72
C LEU A 101 20.42 -4.89 -7.07
N GLY A 102 19.69 -3.83 -7.43
CA GLY A 102 18.72 -3.90 -8.52
C GLY A 102 17.44 -4.62 -8.11
N ARG A 103 16.39 -4.43 -8.91
CA ARG A 103 15.02 -4.89 -8.57
C ARG A 103 14.89 -6.40 -8.50
N TYR A 104 15.49 -7.12 -9.43
CA TYR A 104 15.41 -8.58 -9.50
C TYR A 104 16.01 -9.26 -8.27
N TRP A 105 17.26 -8.92 -7.92
CA TRP A 105 17.92 -9.55 -6.77
C TRP A 105 17.27 -9.18 -5.45
N THR A 106 16.79 -7.95 -5.34
CA THR A 106 16.01 -7.53 -4.16
C THR A 106 14.73 -8.34 -4.03
N LEU A 107 14.01 -8.62 -5.14
CA LEU A 107 12.84 -9.48 -5.15
C LEU A 107 13.18 -10.90 -4.67
N ILE A 108 14.19 -11.54 -5.23
CA ILE A 108 14.58 -12.92 -4.86
C ILE A 108 14.93 -13.01 -3.37
N ILE A 109 15.79 -12.12 -2.88
CA ILE A 109 16.18 -12.10 -1.46
C ILE A 109 14.95 -11.88 -0.57
N SER A 110 14.08 -10.96 -0.94
CA SER A 110 12.86 -10.66 -0.22
C SER A 110 11.90 -11.86 -0.15
N PHE A 111 11.73 -12.59 -1.24
CA PHE A 111 10.94 -13.82 -1.26
C PHE A 111 11.57 -14.93 -0.39
N ILE A 112 12.88 -15.06 -0.36
CA ILE A 112 13.57 -16.01 0.53
C ILE A 112 13.32 -15.65 2.00
N ILE A 113 13.46 -14.37 2.37
CA ILE A 113 13.17 -13.90 3.73
C ILE A 113 11.70 -14.16 4.06
N TYR A 114 10.79 -13.90 3.13
CA TYR A 114 9.36 -14.15 3.32
C TYR A 114 9.08 -15.64 3.52
N LEU A 115 9.65 -16.53 2.71
CA LEU A 115 9.51 -17.97 2.85
C LEU A 115 10.03 -18.46 4.21
N LEU A 116 11.18 -17.97 4.66
CA LEU A 116 11.72 -18.28 5.99
C LEU A 116 10.76 -17.85 7.10
N GLY A 117 10.23 -16.61 7.02
CA GLY A 117 9.24 -16.12 7.97
C GLY A 117 7.96 -16.96 7.97
N MET A 118 7.44 -17.34 6.80
CA MET A 118 6.26 -18.21 6.66
C MET A 118 6.53 -19.62 7.21
N SER A 119 7.70 -20.17 6.97
CA SER A 119 8.07 -21.49 7.49
C SER A 119 8.16 -21.47 9.02
N PHE A 120 8.77 -20.45 9.62
CA PHE A 120 8.81 -20.30 11.07
C PHE A 120 7.40 -20.10 11.65
N LEU A 121 6.56 -19.29 11.01
CA LEU A 121 5.17 -19.09 11.43
C LEU A 121 4.39 -20.42 11.41
N THR A 122 4.51 -21.17 10.33
CA THR A 122 3.86 -22.45 10.16
C THR A 122 4.34 -23.47 11.19
N LEU A 123 5.65 -23.56 11.45
CA LEU A 123 6.21 -24.41 12.49
C LEU A 123 5.67 -24.03 13.87
N THR A 124 5.64 -22.75 14.20
CA THR A 124 5.15 -22.24 15.48
C THR A 124 3.69 -22.63 15.72
N VAL A 125 2.87 -22.57 14.66
CA VAL A 125 1.43 -22.90 14.75
C VAL A 125 1.19 -24.40 14.74
N SER A 126 2.04 -25.20 14.07
CA SER A 126 1.85 -26.64 13.88
C SER A 126 2.39 -27.50 14.99
N LEU A 127 3.44 -27.05 15.71
CA LEU A 127 4.06 -27.84 16.76
C LEU A 127 3.19 -27.88 18.02
N HIS A 128 2.68 -29.05 18.35
CA HIS A 128 1.79 -29.28 19.51
C HIS A 128 2.45 -28.91 20.84
N SER A 129 3.76 -29.07 20.95
CA SER A 129 4.55 -28.68 22.12
C SER A 129 4.62 -27.17 22.36
N LEU A 130 4.29 -26.37 21.35
CA LEU A 130 4.27 -24.91 21.41
C LEU A 130 2.85 -24.35 21.53
N GLN A 131 1.81 -25.18 21.31
CA GLN A 131 0.41 -24.74 21.40
C GLN A 131 0.04 -24.45 22.86
N ALA A 132 -0.80 -23.44 23.07
CA ALA A 132 -1.37 -23.16 24.38
C ALA A 132 -2.27 -24.31 24.80
N THR A 133 -2.18 -24.75 26.06
CA THR A 133 -3.13 -25.72 26.63
C THR A 133 -4.54 -25.12 26.60
N PRO A 134 -5.57 -25.89 26.20
CA PRO A 134 -6.93 -25.40 26.17
C PRO A 134 -7.36 -24.93 27.57
N CYS A 135 -7.76 -23.67 27.70
CA CYS A 135 -8.29 -23.15 28.95
C CYS A 135 -9.67 -23.74 29.21
N ASN A 136 -9.87 -24.39 30.36
CA ASN A 136 -11.20 -24.74 30.83
C ASN A 136 -11.95 -23.47 31.23
N LEU A 137 -13.04 -23.18 30.55
CA LEU A 137 -13.88 -21.97 30.71
C LEU A 137 -14.54 -21.81 32.10
N SER A 138 -14.19 -22.61 33.09
CA SER A 138 -14.82 -22.60 34.41
C SER A 138 -14.18 -21.66 35.43
N ASN A 139 -13.02 -21.10 35.16
CA ASN A 139 -12.31 -20.22 36.10
C ASN A 139 -11.94 -18.90 35.44
N THR A 140 -12.28 -17.82 36.12
CA THR A 140 -12.04 -16.39 35.85
C THR A 140 -10.86 -16.05 34.94
N ASP A 141 -11.07 -15.07 34.03
CA ASP A 141 -10.19 -14.53 32.99
C ASP A 141 -8.70 -14.24 33.36
N GLN A 142 -8.33 -14.33 34.62
CA GLN A 142 -6.98 -14.04 35.09
C GLN A 142 -6.00 -15.21 34.98
N ASP A 143 -6.48 -16.47 34.98
CA ASP A 143 -5.59 -17.64 35.01
C ASP A 143 -5.11 -18.10 33.62
N CYS A 144 -5.83 -17.73 32.55
CA CYS A 144 -5.47 -18.15 31.19
C CYS A 144 -4.20 -17.46 30.63
N ASN A 145 -3.88 -16.27 31.11
CA ASN A 145 -2.71 -15.50 30.63
C ASN A 145 -1.36 -16.11 31.04
N ASN A 146 -1.34 -17.01 32.03
CA ASN A 146 -0.10 -17.58 32.56
C ASN A 146 0.37 -18.86 31.84
N HIS A 147 -0.44 -19.45 30.96
CA HIS A 147 -0.16 -20.73 30.33
C HIS A 147 0.47 -20.66 28.93
N ILE A 148 0.51 -19.47 28.31
CA ILE A 148 1.20 -19.32 27.03
C ILE A 148 2.68 -19.15 27.28
N SER A 149 3.49 -20.05 26.73
CA SER A 149 4.94 -19.89 26.77
C SER A 149 5.35 -18.56 26.12
N ARG A 150 6.03 -17.70 26.86
CA ARG A 150 6.60 -16.44 26.33
C ARG A 150 7.47 -16.71 25.09
N PHE A 151 8.11 -17.87 25.04
CA PHE A 151 8.90 -18.31 23.89
C PHE A 151 8.03 -18.49 22.65
N HIS A 152 6.85 -19.14 22.77
CA HIS A 152 5.93 -19.32 21.66
C HIS A 152 5.42 -17.98 21.11
N ALA A 153 4.97 -17.08 21.99
CA ALA A 153 4.51 -15.76 21.58
C ALA A 153 5.63 -14.96 20.89
N ASN A 154 6.83 -14.96 21.44
CA ASN A 154 7.97 -14.27 20.85
C ASN A 154 8.37 -14.85 19.49
N LEU A 155 8.37 -16.17 19.33
CA LEU A 155 8.69 -16.83 18.06
C LEU A 155 7.61 -16.51 17.00
N PHE A 156 6.33 -16.50 17.38
CA PHE A 156 5.21 -16.13 16.53
C PHE A 156 5.36 -14.68 16.02
N PHE A 157 5.57 -13.71 16.90
CA PHE A 157 5.76 -12.32 16.49
C PHE A 157 7.06 -12.11 15.70
N CYS A 158 8.14 -12.76 16.08
CA CYS A 158 9.39 -12.72 15.30
C CYS A 158 9.12 -13.17 13.85
N SER A 159 8.41 -14.29 13.67
CA SER A 159 8.03 -14.80 12.35
C SER A 159 7.22 -13.77 11.55
N LEU A 160 6.22 -13.12 12.18
CA LEU A 160 5.41 -12.08 11.55
C LEU A 160 6.26 -10.87 11.09
N TYR A 161 7.24 -10.42 11.90
CA TYR A 161 8.09 -9.30 11.52
C TYR A 161 9.14 -9.67 10.47
N VAL A 162 9.63 -10.91 10.46
CA VAL A 162 10.45 -11.43 9.35
C VAL A 162 9.65 -11.43 8.03
N ILE A 163 8.39 -11.87 8.08
CA ILE A 163 7.46 -11.77 6.93
C ILE A 163 7.32 -10.31 6.48
N ALA A 164 7.14 -9.37 7.42
CA ALA A 164 6.99 -7.95 7.09
C ALA A 164 8.20 -7.38 6.35
N VAL A 165 9.42 -7.80 6.70
CA VAL A 165 10.65 -7.40 5.99
C VAL A 165 10.67 -7.97 4.58
N GLY A 166 10.33 -9.27 4.41
CA GLY A 166 10.26 -9.91 3.09
C GLY A 166 9.22 -9.25 2.18
N VAL A 167 8.00 -9.05 2.71
CA VAL A 167 6.91 -8.36 1.99
C VAL A 167 7.32 -6.94 1.54
N GLY A 168 8.09 -6.23 2.37
CA GLY A 168 8.56 -4.88 2.06
C GLY A 168 9.38 -4.79 0.79
N GLY A 169 10.41 -5.62 0.66
CA GLY A 169 11.24 -5.63 -0.54
C GLY A 169 10.48 -6.10 -1.78
N MET A 170 9.56 -7.05 -1.62
CA MET A 170 8.72 -7.54 -2.69
C MET A 170 7.75 -6.46 -3.18
N LYS A 171 6.95 -5.84 -2.30
CA LYS A 171 5.97 -4.79 -2.66
C LYS A 171 6.58 -3.59 -3.37
N ALA A 172 7.79 -3.17 -2.97
CA ALA A 172 8.48 -2.05 -3.58
C ALA A 172 8.88 -2.31 -5.03
N ASN A 173 9.23 -3.56 -5.36
CA ASN A 173 9.93 -3.89 -6.60
C ASN A 173 9.08 -4.65 -7.61
N SER A 174 8.04 -5.39 -7.21
CA SER A 174 7.27 -6.27 -8.09
C SER A 174 6.65 -5.52 -9.27
N SER A 175 5.88 -4.46 -9.01
CA SER A 175 5.23 -3.68 -10.07
C SER A 175 6.22 -2.93 -10.97
N THR A 176 7.30 -2.41 -10.39
CA THR A 176 8.32 -1.67 -11.12
C THR A 176 9.19 -2.60 -11.96
N PHE A 177 9.51 -3.80 -11.45
CA PHE A 177 10.20 -4.84 -12.21
C PHE A 177 9.37 -5.34 -13.40
N GLY A 178 8.06 -5.51 -13.21
CA GLY A 178 7.16 -5.84 -14.31
C GLY A 178 7.07 -4.73 -15.36
N ALA A 179 7.05 -3.48 -14.94
CA ALA A 179 7.07 -2.33 -15.85
C ALA A 179 8.38 -2.20 -16.64
N ASP A 180 9.52 -2.66 -16.10
CA ASP A 180 10.82 -2.69 -16.78
C ASP A 180 10.89 -3.74 -17.92
N GLN A 181 9.91 -4.63 -18.02
CA GLN A 181 9.83 -5.61 -19.11
C GLN A 181 9.41 -4.98 -20.44
N PHE A 182 9.04 -3.70 -20.46
CA PHE A 182 8.60 -2.95 -21.64
C PHE A 182 9.54 -1.78 -21.93
N ASP A 183 10.04 -1.71 -23.17
CA ASP A 183 10.87 -0.59 -23.65
C ASP A 183 10.03 0.67 -23.86
N ASN A 184 10.32 1.74 -23.09
CA ASN A 184 9.60 3.01 -23.17
C ASN A 184 9.81 3.77 -24.49
N PHE A 185 10.88 3.47 -25.23
CA PHE A 185 11.17 4.09 -26.52
C PHE A 185 10.43 3.42 -27.70
N ASN A 186 9.78 2.28 -27.45
CA ASN A 186 8.94 1.62 -28.44
C ASN A 186 7.46 1.95 -28.15
N SER A 187 6.78 2.60 -29.11
CA SER A 187 5.38 3.02 -28.95
C SER A 187 4.42 1.87 -28.64
N LYS A 188 4.63 0.69 -29.25
CA LYS A 188 3.82 -0.52 -29.01
C LYS A 188 4.05 -1.08 -27.60
N GLU A 189 5.30 -1.19 -27.15
CA GLU A 189 5.62 -1.68 -25.80
C GLU A 189 5.15 -0.69 -24.72
N ARG A 190 5.24 0.63 -24.99
CA ARG A 190 4.71 1.68 -24.10
C ARG A 190 3.19 1.56 -23.89
N ALA A 191 2.43 1.29 -24.95
CA ALA A 191 1.00 1.02 -24.83
C ALA A 191 0.71 -0.27 -24.04
N GLN A 192 1.49 -1.33 -24.26
CA GLN A 192 1.38 -2.59 -23.54
C GLN A 192 1.70 -2.43 -22.04
N LYS A 193 2.61 -1.54 -21.66
CA LYS A 193 2.94 -1.22 -20.26
C LYS A 193 1.74 -0.68 -19.49
N VAL A 194 0.86 0.11 -20.12
CA VAL A 194 -0.38 0.57 -19.49
C VAL A 194 -1.31 -0.62 -19.21
N SER A 195 -1.45 -1.52 -20.19
CA SER A 195 -2.24 -2.76 -20.04
C SER A 195 -1.66 -3.68 -18.95
N PHE A 196 -0.33 -3.73 -18.81
CA PHE A 196 0.34 -4.48 -17.73
C PHE A 196 -0.17 -4.09 -16.35
N PHE A 197 -0.22 -2.80 -16.01
CA PHE A 197 -0.69 -2.36 -14.69
C PHE A 197 -2.14 -2.75 -14.42
N ASN A 198 -2.99 -2.76 -15.44
CA ASN A 198 -4.37 -3.22 -15.30
C ASN A 198 -4.43 -4.71 -14.94
N TRP A 199 -3.71 -5.57 -15.68
CA TRP A 199 -3.67 -7.01 -15.41
C TRP A 199 -2.97 -7.35 -14.10
N TRP A 200 -1.93 -6.60 -13.73
CA TRP A 200 -1.26 -6.73 -12.43
C TRP A 200 -2.23 -6.44 -11.27
N THR A 201 -3.05 -5.40 -11.40
CA THR A 201 -4.09 -5.08 -10.43
C THR A 201 -5.14 -6.20 -10.33
N VAL A 202 -5.56 -6.77 -11.47
CA VAL A 202 -6.49 -7.91 -11.49
C VAL A 202 -5.90 -9.12 -10.76
N ALA A 203 -4.62 -9.44 -10.99
CA ALA A 203 -3.95 -10.55 -10.30
C ALA A 203 -3.94 -10.37 -8.77
N ILE A 204 -3.67 -9.16 -8.29
CA ILE A 204 -3.73 -8.82 -6.85
C ILE A 204 -5.13 -9.10 -6.28
N PHE A 205 -6.17 -8.62 -6.93
CA PHE A 205 -7.53 -8.77 -6.41
C PHE A 205 -8.03 -10.21 -6.47
N ILE A 206 -7.68 -10.98 -7.50
CA ILE A 206 -7.99 -12.42 -7.56
C ILE A 206 -7.32 -13.16 -6.40
N GLY A 207 -6.02 -12.91 -6.15
CA GLY A 207 -5.31 -13.50 -5.03
C GLY A 207 -5.92 -13.15 -3.67
N ASN A 208 -6.28 -11.88 -3.48
CA ASN A 208 -6.93 -11.42 -2.26
C ASN A 208 -8.31 -12.05 -2.06
N LEU A 209 -9.16 -12.08 -3.09
CA LEU A 209 -10.49 -12.67 -3.02
C LEU A 209 -10.43 -14.17 -2.70
N PHE A 210 -9.53 -14.91 -3.37
CA PHE A 210 -9.30 -16.34 -3.10
C PHE A 210 -8.89 -16.56 -1.63
N SER A 211 -8.02 -15.72 -1.11
CA SER A 211 -7.56 -15.82 0.27
C SER A 211 -8.69 -15.56 1.28
N CYS A 212 -9.42 -14.44 1.13
CA CYS A 212 -10.50 -14.08 2.04
C CYS A 212 -11.67 -15.07 2.03
N THR A 213 -11.85 -15.84 0.95
CA THR A 213 -12.91 -16.86 0.85
C THR A 213 -12.39 -18.25 1.21
N VAL A 214 -11.41 -18.77 0.48
CA VAL A 214 -10.96 -20.17 0.60
C VAL A 214 -10.00 -20.35 1.78
N LEU A 215 -8.92 -19.57 1.88
CA LEU A 215 -7.94 -19.77 2.95
C LEU A 215 -8.50 -19.47 4.33
N VAL A 216 -9.28 -18.42 4.46
CA VAL A 216 -9.95 -18.07 5.73
C VAL A 216 -10.90 -19.19 6.13
N TYR A 217 -11.67 -19.75 5.19
CA TYR A 217 -12.55 -20.91 5.46
C TYR A 217 -11.76 -22.13 5.93
N VAL A 218 -10.64 -22.43 5.27
CA VAL A 218 -9.76 -23.54 5.66
C VAL A 218 -9.20 -23.34 7.07
N GLN A 219 -8.74 -22.13 7.41
CA GLN A 219 -8.22 -21.82 8.74
C GLN A 219 -9.27 -21.99 9.84
N ASP A 220 -10.50 -21.59 9.59
CA ASP A 220 -11.58 -21.58 10.58
C ASP A 220 -12.19 -22.98 10.77
N ASN A 221 -12.35 -23.77 9.68
CA ASN A 221 -13.10 -25.04 9.70
C ASN A 221 -12.20 -26.30 9.66
N VAL A 222 -11.00 -26.22 9.02
CA VAL A 222 -10.08 -27.37 8.94
C VAL A 222 -8.98 -27.26 9.99
N GLY A 223 -8.46 -26.06 10.20
CA GLY A 223 -7.48 -25.76 11.25
C GLY A 223 -6.40 -24.80 10.82
N TRP A 224 -5.87 -24.09 11.80
CA TRP A 224 -4.84 -23.05 11.63
C TRP A 224 -3.57 -23.58 10.98
N SER A 225 -3.07 -24.72 11.45
CA SER A 225 -1.84 -25.34 10.93
C SER A 225 -1.93 -25.60 9.44
N PHE A 226 -3.05 -26.20 8.99
CA PHE A 226 -3.25 -26.50 7.58
C PHE A 226 -3.35 -25.24 6.72
N GLY A 227 -4.05 -24.21 7.22
CA GLY A 227 -4.15 -22.91 6.53
C GLY A 227 -2.79 -22.23 6.35
N TYR A 228 -1.92 -22.24 7.38
CA TYR A 228 -0.59 -21.65 7.25
C TYR A 228 0.38 -22.49 6.41
N VAL A 229 0.27 -23.83 6.45
CA VAL A 229 1.01 -24.71 5.51
C VAL A 229 0.64 -24.36 4.07
N LEU A 230 -0.64 -24.21 3.77
CA LEU A 230 -1.11 -23.86 2.43
C LEU A 230 -0.57 -22.48 2.00
N SER A 231 -0.61 -21.47 2.88
CA SER A 231 -0.01 -20.16 2.63
C SER A 231 1.50 -20.23 2.34
N THR A 232 2.23 -21.10 3.07
CA THR A 232 3.67 -21.32 2.84
C THR A 232 3.94 -21.96 1.48
N ILE A 233 3.12 -22.92 1.08
CA ILE A 233 3.18 -23.56 -0.24
C ILE A 233 2.93 -22.49 -1.34
N MET A 234 1.99 -21.56 -1.14
CA MET A 234 1.75 -20.49 -2.12
C MET A 234 2.97 -19.61 -2.32
N ILE A 235 3.70 -19.25 -1.25
CA ILE A 235 4.97 -18.50 -1.38
C ILE A 235 6.04 -19.33 -2.11
N LEU A 236 6.14 -20.62 -1.82
CA LEU A 236 7.09 -21.49 -2.54
C LEU A 236 6.77 -21.55 -4.04
N ILE A 237 5.51 -21.68 -4.42
CA ILE A 237 5.07 -21.64 -5.82
C ILE A 237 5.40 -20.28 -6.43
N ALA A 238 5.16 -19.16 -5.72
CA ALA A 238 5.48 -17.82 -6.19
C ALA A 238 6.98 -17.66 -6.51
N ILE A 239 7.86 -18.16 -5.63
CA ILE A 239 9.31 -18.15 -5.87
C ILE A 239 9.68 -19.01 -7.06
N CYS A 240 9.17 -20.23 -7.15
CA CYS A 240 9.45 -21.13 -8.27
C CYS A 240 9.06 -20.50 -9.61
N LEU A 241 7.88 -19.88 -9.69
CA LEU A 241 7.42 -19.18 -10.90
C LEU A 241 8.35 -18.02 -11.28
N LEU A 242 8.76 -17.21 -10.28
CA LEU A 242 9.68 -16.11 -10.52
C LEU A 242 11.05 -16.60 -11.00
N LEU A 243 11.58 -17.69 -10.45
CA LEU A 243 12.86 -18.28 -10.85
C LEU A 243 12.78 -18.92 -12.24
N VAL A 244 11.71 -19.62 -12.57
CA VAL A 244 11.49 -20.20 -13.92
C VAL A 244 11.44 -19.11 -14.99
N GLY A 245 10.87 -17.95 -14.67
CA GLY A 245 10.82 -16.79 -15.56
C GLY A 245 12.17 -16.09 -15.78
N THR A 246 13.21 -16.37 -14.98
CA THR A 246 14.51 -15.66 -15.01
C THR A 246 15.14 -15.50 -16.39
N PRO A 247 15.16 -16.51 -17.27
CA PRO A 247 15.77 -16.37 -18.59
C PRO A 247 15.04 -15.37 -19.51
N THR A 248 13.80 -15.01 -19.17
CA THR A 248 12.98 -14.11 -19.99
C THR A 248 13.02 -12.66 -19.53
N TYR A 249 13.61 -12.37 -18.36
CA TYR A 249 13.56 -11.03 -17.77
C TYR A 249 14.58 -10.08 -18.35
N ARG A 250 14.14 -8.83 -18.49
CA ARG A 250 15.02 -7.67 -18.69
C ARG A 250 15.35 -7.06 -17.33
N HIS A 251 16.60 -6.73 -17.12
CA HIS A 251 17.12 -6.17 -15.87
C HIS A 251 17.53 -4.72 -16.05
N ARG A 252 17.25 -3.90 -15.05
CA ARG A 252 17.71 -2.51 -15.02
C ARG A 252 18.86 -2.36 -14.03
N VAL A 253 19.94 -1.74 -14.50
CA VAL A 253 21.11 -1.46 -13.65
C VAL A 253 20.75 -0.39 -12.63
N PRO A 254 21.15 -0.54 -11.35
CA PRO A 254 20.95 0.49 -10.33
C PRO A 254 21.56 1.83 -10.75
N SER A 255 20.77 2.90 -10.70
CA SER A 255 21.20 4.26 -11.11
C SER A 255 21.36 5.25 -9.95
N GLY A 256 21.41 4.71 -8.73
CA GLY A 256 21.47 5.49 -7.50
C GLY A 256 20.09 5.77 -6.90
N SER A 257 20.05 5.93 -5.58
CA SER A 257 18.79 6.12 -4.86
C SER A 257 18.29 7.56 -4.91
N PRO A 258 16.98 7.77 -5.18
CA PRO A 258 16.33 9.08 -5.02
C PRO A 258 16.48 9.64 -3.60
N PHE A 259 16.45 8.79 -2.57
CA PHE A 259 16.67 9.21 -1.17
C PHE A 259 18.04 9.84 -0.96
N THR A 260 19.10 9.28 -1.57
CA THR A 260 20.45 9.85 -1.50
C THR A 260 20.49 11.25 -2.12
N LYS A 261 19.79 11.46 -3.25
CA LYS A 261 19.72 12.79 -3.90
C LYS A 261 19.01 13.83 -3.03
N LEU A 262 17.91 13.44 -2.37
CA LEU A 262 17.25 14.30 -1.39
C LEU A 262 18.18 14.64 -0.22
N ALA A 263 18.83 13.63 0.37
CA ALA A 263 19.77 13.82 1.47
C ALA A 263 20.94 14.77 1.09
N GLN A 264 21.46 14.64 -0.14
CA GLN A 264 22.49 15.53 -0.66
C GLN A 264 22.03 16.99 -0.64
N VAL A 265 20.82 17.28 -1.12
CA VAL A 265 20.29 18.66 -1.14
C VAL A 265 20.15 19.21 0.28
N PHE A 266 19.54 18.44 1.21
CA PHE A 266 19.37 18.88 2.60
C PHE A 266 20.72 19.11 3.30
N VAL A 267 21.65 18.15 3.20
CA VAL A 267 22.98 18.26 3.81
C VAL A 267 23.75 19.43 3.23
N THR A 268 23.69 19.64 1.91
CA THR A 268 24.38 20.75 1.25
C THR A 268 23.77 22.08 1.62
N ALA A 269 22.43 22.21 1.65
CA ALA A 269 21.75 23.44 2.06
C ALA A 269 22.06 23.80 3.53
N THR A 270 22.06 22.81 4.45
CA THR A 270 22.41 23.04 5.86
C THR A 270 23.87 23.44 6.05
N ARG A 271 24.81 22.83 5.31
CA ARG A 271 26.22 23.21 5.34
C ARG A 271 26.46 24.61 4.86
N LYS A 272 25.61 25.12 3.95
CA LYS A 272 25.67 26.47 3.39
C LYS A 272 24.65 27.41 4.03
N TRP A 273 24.22 27.17 5.26
CA TRP A 273 23.16 27.95 5.92
C TRP A 273 23.43 29.47 5.92
N ASN A 274 24.69 29.88 6.07
CA ASN A 274 25.09 31.27 6.09
C ASN A 274 25.39 31.85 4.69
N ALA A 275 25.32 31.07 3.63
CA ALA A 275 25.58 31.56 2.28
C ALA A 275 24.45 32.50 1.81
N PRO A 276 24.74 33.67 1.24
CA PRO A 276 23.72 34.52 0.63
C PRO A 276 23.18 33.84 -0.62
N ILE A 277 21.85 33.89 -0.80
CA ILE A 277 21.19 33.38 -2.02
C ILE A 277 21.23 34.51 -3.04
N PRO A 278 21.74 34.31 -4.26
CA PRO A 278 21.68 35.27 -5.33
C PRO A 278 20.23 35.71 -5.62
N GLU A 279 20.04 36.98 -5.97
CA GLU A 279 18.72 37.47 -6.41
C GLU A 279 18.34 36.90 -7.77
N ASP A 280 19.32 36.72 -8.65
CA ASP A 280 19.13 36.11 -9.96
C ASP A 280 19.43 34.60 -9.91
N SER A 281 18.45 33.82 -10.34
CA SER A 281 18.57 32.37 -10.41
C SER A 281 19.61 31.86 -11.42
N GLU A 282 20.04 32.70 -12.38
CA GLU A 282 21.07 32.33 -13.37
C GLU A 282 22.45 32.12 -12.72
N HIS A 283 22.69 32.72 -11.53
CA HIS A 283 23.92 32.52 -10.78
C HIS A 283 23.97 31.20 -9.96
N LEU A 284 22.88 30.47 -9.91
CA LEU A 284 22.85 29.17 -9.27
C LEU A 284 23.49 28.10 -10.16
N PHE A 285 24.07 27.07 -9.54
CA PHE A 285 24.72 25.97 -10.24
C PHE A 285 23.74 25.08 -10.97
N GLU A 286 23.92 24.96 -12.29
CA GLU A 286 23.16 24.00 -13.11
C GLU A 286 24.12 23.28 -14.07
N LEU A 287 23.73 22.08 -14.51
CA LEU A 287 24.42 21.29 -15.51
C LEU A 287 24.00 21.71 -16.92
N ASP A 288 24.87 21.43 -17.91
CA ASP A 288 24.59 21.73 -19.31
C ASP A 288 23.36 20.94 -19.82
N GLU A 289 22.59 21.54 -20.71
CA GLU A 289 21.40 20.96 -21.31
C GLU A 289 21.70 19.65 -22.05
N GLN A 290 22.90 19.54 -22.63
CA GLN A 290 23.38 18.31 -23.27
C GLN A 290 23.50 17.12 -22.31
N TYR A 291 23.80 17.37 -21.03
CA TYR A 291 23.84 16.33 -20.01
C TYR A 291 22.45 15.73 -19.77
N TYR A 292 21.43 16.59 -19.68
CA TYR A 292 20.05 16.15 -19.49
C TYR A 292 19.50 15.43 -20.72
N SER A 293 19.78 15.91 -21.92
CA SER A 293 19.34 15.30 -23.19
C SER A 293 19.91 13.88 -23.38
N LYS A 294 21.19 13.67 -23.05
CA LYS A 294 21.83 12.34 -23.12
C LYS A 294 21.20 11.32 -22.16
N GLU A 295 20.70 11.78 -21.04
CA GLU A 295 20.02 10.92 -20.06
C GLU A 295 18.49 10.85 -20.29
N GLY A 296 17.96 11.42 -21.37
CA GLY A 296 16.50 11.48 -21.63
C GLY A 296 15.75 12.29 -20.56
N LYS A 297 16.35 13.36 -20.05
CA LYS A 297 15.85 14.17 -18.93
C LYS A 297 15.57 15.59 -19.42
N HIS A 298 14.77 16.33 -18.63
CA HIS A 298 14.51 17.74 -18.85
C HIS A 298 15.03 18.56 -17.68
N LYS A 299 15.59 19.72 -18.00
CA LYS A 299 15.94 20.75 -17.01
C LYS A 299 14.65 21.26 -16.37
N ILE A 300 14.67 21.46 -15.06
CA ILE A 300 13.54 22.04 -14.31
C ILE A 300 13.88 23.49 -14.00
N ASN A 301 12.97 24.40 -14.33
CA ASN A 301 13.13 25.82 -14.05
C ASN A 301 13.04 26.09 -12.55
N HIS A 302 13.81 27.04 -12.07
CA HIS A 302 13.81 27.51 -10.69
C HIS A 302 12.44 28.05 -10.26
N THR A 303 12.07 27.78 -9.01
CA THR A 303 10.86 28.29 -8.36
C THR A 303 11.23 29.01 -7.04
N ASP A 304 10.51 30.07 -6.68
CA ASP A 304 10.74 30.82 -5.45
C ASP A 304 10.26 30.12 -4.17
N SER A 305 9.62 28.97 -4.29
CA SER A 305 9.19 28.18 -3.15
C SER A 305 10.37 27.54 -2.41
N LEU A 306 10.30 27.44 -1.08
CA LEU A 306 11.33 26.77 -0.25
C LEU A 306 12.76 27.27 -0.54
N ARG A 307 12.95 28.58 -0.69
CA ARG A 307 14.23 29.22 -1.07
C ARG A 307 15.43 28.80 -0.23
N PHE A 308 15.21 28.33 1.01
CA PHE A 308 16.31 27.82 1.85
C PHE A 308 17.07 26.64 1.23
N LEU A 309 16.42 25.86 0.36
CA LEU A 309 17.03 24.74 -0.35
C LEU A 309 17.92 25.22 -1.51
N ASP A 310 17.71 26.44 -2.05
CA ASP A 310 18.51 26.99 -3.13
C ASP A 310 19.98 27.20 -2.72
N LYS A 311 20.23 27.30 -1.40
CA LYS A 311 21.58 27.31 -0.85
C LYS A 311 22.42 26.10 -1.28
N ALA A 312 21.80 24.98 -1.58
CA ALA A 312 22.50 23.80 -2.09
C ALA A 312 23.12 24.03 -3.46
N ALA A 313 22.52 24.90 -4.28
CA ALA A 313 22.99 25.24 -5.62
C ALA A 313 23.92 26.47 -5.67
N VAL A 314 24.16 27.15 -4.54
CA VAL A 314 25.10 28.32 -4.49
C VAL A 314 26.53 27.84 -4.65
N LYS A 315 27.28 28.40 -5.62
CA LYS A 315 28.72 28.18 -5.76
C LYS A 315 29.47 28.95 -4.69
N THR A 316 30.34 28.27 -3.97
CA THR A 316 31.25 28.86 -2.97
C THR A 316 32.70 28.50 -3.33
N GLU A 317 33.67 29.25 -2.90
CA GLU A 317 35.11 28.98 -3.17
C GLU A 317 35.56 27.57 -2.76
N LYS A 318 34.85 26.96 -1.81
CA LYS A 318 35.08 25.58 -1.34
C LYS A 318 34.21 24.52 -2.04
N SER A 319 33.39 24.92 -3.03
CA SER A 319 32.56 23.98 -3.78
C SER A 319 33.46 23.15 -4.72
N SER A 320 33.46 21.87 -4.52
CA SER A 320 34.03 20.87 -5.43
C SER A 320 32.89 20.18 -6.19
N ASP A 321 33.19 19.46 -7.27
CA ASP A 321 32.23 18.66 -8.05
C ASP A 321 31.56 17.53 -7.25
N ASN A 322 31.74 17.54 -5.92
CA ASN A 322 31.13 16.53 -5.04
C ASN A 322 29.64 16.86 -4.82
N PRO A 323 28.71 15.95 -5.15
CA PRO A 323 27.27 16.14 -4.96
C PRO A 323 26.85 16.45 -3.50
N TRP A 324 27.68 16.13 -2.51
CA TRP A 324 27.47 16.47 -1.10
C TRP A 324 27.92 17.88 -0.71
N LYS A 325 28.45 18.65 -1.68
CA LYS A 325 28.89 20.02 -1.50
C LYS A 325 28.25 21.02 -2.46
N LEU A 326 27.78 20.55 -3.62
CA LEU A 326 27.12 21.36 -4.62
C LEU A 326 26.11 20.52 -5.39
N CYS A 327 24.86 20.97 -5.45
CA CYS A 327 23.78 20.32 -6.16
C CYS A 327 23.28 21.20 -7.30
N PRO A 328 22.92 20.63 -8.48
CA PRO A 328 22.32 21.42 -9.56
C PRO A 328 20.91 21.88 -9.19
N VAL A 329 20.46 23.01 -9.76
CA VAL A 329 19.11 23.58 -9.54
C VAL A 329 18.02 22.56 -9.82
N THR A 330 18.15 21.79 -10.90
CA THR A 330 17.18 20.71 -11.22
C THR A 330 17.02 19.72 -10.08
N GLN A 331 18.10 19.30 -9.39
CA GLN A 331 18.01 18.39 -8.23
C GLN A 331 17.37 19.08 -7.01
N VAL A 332 17.62 20.37 -6.82
CA VAL A 332 16.99 21.16 -5.77
C VAL A 332 15.48 21.27 -6.02
N GLU A 333 15.07 21.56 -7.25
CA GLU A 333 13.66 21.66 -7.63
C GLU A 333 12.93 20.30 -7.53
N GLU A 334 13.58 19.19 -7.91
CA GLU A 334 13.05 17.85 -7.66
C GLU A 334 12.78 17.64 -6.16
N THR A 335 13.70 18.11 -5.29
CA THR A 335 13.54 18.03 -3.84
C THR A 335 12.39 18.91 -3.34
N LYS A 336 12.27 20.14 -3.85
CA LYS A 336 11.15 21.04 -3.51
C LYS A 336 9.79 20.43 -3.89
N GLN A 337 9.70 19.81 -5.08
CA GLN A 337 8.47 19.10 -5.50
C GLN A 337 8.11 17.98 -4.53
N MET A 338 9.08 17.19 -4.07
CA MET A 338 8.82 16.13 -3.07
C MET A 338 8.36 16.70 -1.72
N MET A 339 8.94 17.83 -1.28
CA MET A 339 8.52 18.49 -0.03
C MET A 339 7.10 19.06 -0.10
N LYS A 340 6.65 19.52 -1.27
CA LYS A 340 5.27 19.98 -1.48
C LYS A 340 4.22 18.87 -1.30
N LEU A 341 4.62 17.61 -1.35
CA LEU A 341 3.72 16.46 -1.11
C LEU A 341 3.42 16.23 0.38
N LEU A 342 4.28 16.70 1.30
CA LEU A 342 4.17 16.43 2.72
C LEU A 342 2.86 16.93 3.36
N PRO A 343 2.34 18.14 3.08
CA PRO A 343 1.06 18.57 3.63
C PRO A 343 -0.09 17.61 3.26
N VAL A 344 -0.13 17.15 2.00
CA VAL A 344 -1.13 16.18 1.54
C VAL A 344 -0.92 14.82 2.21
N PHE A 345 0.33 14.39 2.41
CA PHE A 345 0.64 13.19 3.17
C PHE A 345 -0.01 13.21 4.56
N PHE A 346 0.18 14.28 5.34
CA PHE A 346 -0.34 14.35 6.70
C PHE A 346 -1.87 14.36 6.76
N VAL A 347 -2.55 15.13 5.90
CA VAL A 347 -4.03 15.20 5.91
C VAL A 347 -4.70 13.96 5.29
N THR A 348 -3.95 13.06 4.71
CA THR A 348 -4.48 11.80 4.17
C THR A 348 -4.20 10.59 5.06
N ILE A 349 -3.52 10.75 6.21
CA ILE A 349 -3.30 9.68 7.19
C ILE A 349 -4.61 9.28 7.87
N ILE A 350 -5.37 10.23 8.40
CA ILE A 350 -6.59 9.98 9.18
C ILE A 350 -7.65 9.18 8.40
N PRO A 351 -7.98 9.50 7.12
CA PRO A 351 -8.93 8.70 6.35
C PRO A 351 -8.53 7.22 6.24
N SER A 352 -7.25 6.93 6.12
CA SER A 352 -6.75 5.55 5.99
C SER A 352 -6.81 4.76 7.31
N VAL A 353 -6.97 5.42 8.47
CA VAL A 353 -7.24 4.74 9.75
C VAL A 353 -8.54 3.93 9.69
N MET A 354 -9.51 4.34 8.87
CA MET A 354 -10.80 3.64 8.73
C MET A 354 -10.62 2.24 8.12
N ILE A 355 -9.61 2.05 7.27
CA ILE A 355 -9.31 0.75 6.66
C ILE A 355 -8.86 -0.27 7.70
N ALA A 356 -8.15 0.18 8.73
CA ALA A 356 -7.67 -0.70 9.80
C ALA A 356 -8.82 -1.40 10.54
N GLN A 357 -10.02 -0.80 10.57
CA GLN A 357 -11.19 -1.38 11.23
C GLN A 357 -11.69 -2.63 10.51
N VAL A 358 -11.52 -2.71 9.18
CA VAL A 358 -11.99 -3.85 8.36
C VAL A 358 -11.37 -5.16 8.80
N LEU A 359 -10.07 -5.16 9.15
CA LEU A 359 -9.32 -6.37 9.54
C LEU A 359 -9.22 -6.56 11.06
N THR A 360 -9.85 -5.70 11.84
CA THR A 360 -9.80 -5.73 13.30
C THR A 360 -11.19 -5.72 13.93
N LEU A 361 -11.72 -4.56 14.25
CA LEU A 361 -12.98 -4.46 15.00
C LEU A 361 -14.20 -4.91 14.19
N PHE A 362 -14.25 -4.70 12.87
CA PHE A 362 -15.39 -5.11 12.05
C PHE A 362 -15.50 -6.64 11.98
N VAL A 363 -14.39 -7.35 11.80
CA VAL A 363 -14.42 -8.82 11.80
C VAL A 363 -14.71 -9.37 13.20
N LYS A 364 -14.23 -8.73 14.26
CA LYS A 364 -14.60 -9.11 15.64
C LYS A 364 -16.07 -8.85 15.93
N GLN A 365 -16.63 -7.73 15.46
CA GLN A 365 -18.06 -7.44 15.52
C GLN A 365 -18.87 -8.54 14.78
N ALA A 366 -18.41 -8.94 13.58
CA ALA A 366 -19.04 -10.01 12.81
C ALA A 366 -19.09 -11.35 13.56
N ALA A 367 -18.06 -11.66 14.36
CA ALA A 367 -18.02 -12.88 15.15
C ALA A 367 -19.07 -12.93 16.27
N THR A 368 -19.67 -11.78 16.64
CA THR A 368 -20.76 -11.74 17.64
C THR A 368 -22.15 -11.92 17.06
N LEU A 369 -22.29 -12.06 15.74
CA LEU A 369 -23.56 -12.11 15.02
C LEU A 369 -23.85 -13.53 14.49
N ASP A 370 -25.11 -13.78 14.14
CA ASP A 370 -25.51 -15.01 13.47
C ASP A 370 -24.94 -15.04 12.04
N ARG A 371 -24.06 -15.98 11.78
CA ARG A 371 -23.31 -16.19 10.53
C ARG A 371 -23.84 -17.32 9.68
N SER A 372 -24.92 -17.97 10.10
CA SER A 372 -25.49 -19.11 9.43
C SER A 372 -26.12 -18.76 8.08
N ILE A 373 -25.76 -19.54 7.05
CA ILE A 373 -26.44 -19.56 5.75
C ILE A 373 -27.05 -20.94 5.57
N GLY A 374 -28.33 -21.06 5.93
CA GLY A 374 -28.99 -22.36 5.96
C GLY A 374 -28.48 -23.26 7.10
N PRO A 375 -28.87 -24.55 7.12
CA PRO A 375 -28.67 -25.41 8.28
C PRO A 375 -27.25 -25.95 8.47
N GLN A 376 -26.38 -25.87 7.47
CA GLN A 376 -25.08 -26.58 7.48
C GLN A 376 -23.86 -25.67 7.24
N PHE A 377 -24.06 -24.40 6.88
CA PHE A 377 -22.95 -23.52 6.53
C PHE A 377 -22.94 -22.24 7.36
N SER A 378 -21.80 -21.95 7.97
CA SER A 378 -21.56 -20.69 8.69
C SER A 378 -20.39 -19.95 8.04
N ILE A 379 -20.60 -18.65 7.73
CA ILE A 379 -19.55 -17.80 7.14
C ILE A 379 -18.48 -17.50 8.20
N PRO A 380 -17.18 -17.75 7.93
CA PRO A 380 -16.11 -17.25 8.78
C PRO A 380 -16.19 -15.73 8.91
N PRO A 381 -16.06 -15.15 10.11
CA PRO A 381 -16.19 -13.70 10.31
C PRO A 381 -15.20 -12.89 9.44
N ALA A 382 -13.97 -13.37 9.30
CA ALA A 382 -12.94 -12.73 8.51
C ALA A 382 -13.21 -12.77 7.00
N SER A 383 -14.05 -13.74 6.51
CA SER A 383 -14.45 -13.79 5.10
C SER A 383 -15.33 -12.62 4.66
N LEU A 384 -15.94 -11.86 5.60
CA LEU A 384 -16.66 -10.64 5.25
C LEU A 384 -15.74 -9.56 4.64
N SER A 385 -14.44 -9.62 4.90
CA SER A 385 -13.47 -8.76 4.22
C SER A 385 -13.48 -8.92 2.67
N ALA A 386 -13.98 -10.06 2.15
CA ALA A 386 -14.19 -10.25 0.72
C ALA A 386 -15.15 -9.21 0.13
N PHE A 387 -16.18 -8.79 0.87
CA PHE A 387 -17.13 -7.76 0.40
C PHE A 387 -16.46 -6.39 0.27
N TYR A 388 -15.50 -6.07 1.15
CA TYR A 388 -14.65 -4.88 1.00
C TYR A 388 -13.85 -4.94 -0.31
N VAL A 389 -13.24 -6.09 -0.64
CA VAL A 389 -12.47 -6.28 -1.88
C VAL A 389 -13.37 -6.19 -3.11
N ILE A 390 -14.54 -6.85 -3.08
CA ILE A 390 -15.54 -6.80 -4.16
C ILE A 390 -16.00 -5.36 -4.39
N ALA A 391 -16.26 -4.61 -3.32
CA ALA A 391 -16.66 -3.20 -3.43
C ALA A 391 -15.59 -2.36 -4.12
N ILE A 392 -14.31 -2.55 -3.82
CA ILE A 392 -13.21 -1.85 -4.51
C ILE A 392 -13.24 -2.18 -6.01
N ILE A 393 -13.30 -3.48 -6.36
CA ILE A 393 -13.27 -3.92 -7.77
C ILE A 393 -14.44 -3.30 -8.54
N VAL A 394 -15.65 -3.43 -8.01
CA VAL A 394 -16.86 -2.88 -8.65
C VAL A 394 -16.76 -1.37 -8.79
N THR A 395 -16.29 -0.68 -7.74
CA THR A 395 -16.18 0.78 -7.75
C THR A 395 -15.14 1.27 -8.75
N VAL A 396 -14.00 0.58 -8.91
CA VAL A 396 -12.99 0.92 -9.94
C VAL A 396 -13.62 0.88 -11.32
N VAL A 397 -14.37 -0.19 -11.63
CA VAL A 397 -15.02 -0.34 -12.94
C VAL A 397 -16.09 0.73 -13.17
N LEU A 398 -16.94 0.98 -12.17
CA LEU A 398 -17.98 2.02 -12.26
C LEU A 398 -17.39 3.43 -12.41
N TYR A 399 -16.31 3.71 -11.66
CA TYR A 399 -15.61 4.99 -11.72
C TYR A 399 -15.02 5.23 -13.11
N ASP A 400 -14.28 4.27 -13.66
CA ASP A 400 -13.59 4.41 -14.93
C ASP A 400 -14.55 4.42 -16.13
N ARG A 401 -15.55 3.52 -16.14
CA ARG A 401 -16.44 3.35 -17.27
C ARG A 401 -17.60 4.36 -17.33
N TRP A 402 -18.06 4.81 -16.17
CA TRP A 402 -19.27 5.63 -16.09
C TRP A 402 -19.01 7.03 -15.54
N PHE A 403 -18.33 7.11 -14.39
CA PHE A 403 -18.15 8.39 -13.71
C PHE A 403 -17.18 9.32 -14.45
N VAL A 404 -16.01 8.83 -14.88
CA VAL A 404 -15.01 9.63 -15.59
C VAL A 404 -15.56 10.18 -16.92
N PRO A 405 -16.19 9.38 -17.82
CA PRO A 405 -16.78 9.90 -19.04
C PRO A 405 -17.88 10.93 -18.81
N LEU A 406 -18.72 10.72 -17.77
CA LEU A 406 -19.78 11.66 -17.40
C LEU A 406 -19.20 12.99 -16.93
N CYS A 407 -18.24 12.95 -16.00
CA CYS A 407 -17.59 14.16 -15.48
C CYS A 407 -16.78 14.89 -16.55
N ARG A 408 -16.10 14.18 -17.46
CA ARG A 408 -15.34 14.78 -18.56
C ARG A 408 -16.20 15.68 -19.45
N LYS A 409 -17.46 15.32 -19.69
CA LYS A 409 -18.39 16.14 -20.49
C LYS A 409 -18.63 17.52 -19.86
N HIS A 410 -18.58 17.62 -18.52
CA HIS A 410 -18.85 18.86 -17.80
C HIS A 410 -17.59 19.62 -17.39
N THR A 411 -16.55 18.90 -16.98
CA THR A 411 -15.33 19.51 -16.42
C THR A 411 -14.24 19.80 -17.46
N LYS A 412 -14.35 19.22 -18.66
CA LYS A 412 -13.30 19.22 -19.71
C LYS A 412 -11.95 18.66 -19.24
N ASN A 413 -11.89 18.03 -18.05
CA ASN A 413 -10.69 17.39 -17.54
C ASN A 413 -10.64 15.94 -18.05
N PRO A 414 -9.53 15.47 -18.66
CA PRO A 414 -9.39 14.09 -19.14
C PRO A 414 -9.65 13.03 -18.07
N ARG A 415 -9.36 13.34 -16.81
CA ARG A 415 -9.58 12.47 -15.63
C ARG A 415 -10.98 12.64 -14.99
N GLY A 416 -11.85 13.47 -15.55
CA GLY A 416 -13.15 13.82 -15.00
C GLY A 416 -13.05 14.85 -13.87
N ILE A 417 -12.44 14.50 -12.74
CA ILE A 417 -12.19 15.39 -11.58
C ILE A 417 -10.71 15.36 -11.21
N THR A 418 -10.24 16.37 -10.46
CA THR A 418 -8.85 16.39 -9.98
C THR A 418 -8.62 15.29 -8.91
N LEU A 419 -7.37 14.87 -8.75
CA LEU A 419 -7.02 13.83 -7.78
C LEU A 419 -7.36 14.24 -6.35
N LEU A 420 -7.13 15.50 -5.97
CA LEU A 420 -7.52 16.01 -4.64
C LEU A 420 -9.03 16.06 -4.48
N GLN A 421 -9.80 16.43 -5.52
CA GLN A 421 -11.27 16.35 -5.47
C GLN A 421 -11.74 14.91 -5.27
N ARG A 422 -11.15 13.94 -5.96
CA ARG A 422 -11.45 12.51 -5.80
C ARG A 422 -11.20 12.04 -4.35
N ILE A 423 -10.05 12.42 -3.78
CA ILE A 423 -9.71 12.12 -2.37
C ILE A 423 -10.71 12.80 -1.43
N GLY A 424 -11.10 14.05 -1.69
CA GLY A 424 -12.07 14.79 -0.89
C GLY A 424 -13.45 14.14 -0.89
N VAL A 425 -13.97 13.74 -2.05
CA VAL A 425 -15.23 12.98 -2.15
C VAL A 425 -15.15 11.68 -1.37
N GLY A 426 -14.04 10.95 -1.50
CA GLY A 426 -13.82 9.72 -0.73
C GLY A 426 -13.81 9.94 0.79
N GLN A 427 -13.28 11.06 1.28
CA GLN A 427 -13.35 11.39 2.72
C GLN A 427 -14.78 11.67 3.19
N VAL A 428 -15.60 12.34 2.38
CA VAL A 428 -17.03 12.53 2.68
C VAL A 428 -17.75 11.18 2.77
N VAL A 429 -17.45 10.27 1.84
CA VAL A 429 -18.02 8.90 1.89
C VAL A 429 -17.58 8.17 3.15
N TYR A 430 -16.31 8.27 3.57
CA TYR A 430 -15.85 7.69 4.85
C TYR A 430 -16.64 8.24 6.03
N ILE A 431 -16.90 9.55 6.08
CA ILE A 431 -17.70 10.17 7.16
C ILE A 431 -19.09 9.53 7.20
N VAL A 432 -19.78 9.45 6.06
CA VAL A 432 -21.13 8.87 5.97
C VAL A 432 -21.12 7.39 6.39
N VAL A 433 -20.16 6.62 5.90
CA VAL A 433 -20.05 5.19 6.22
C VAL A 433 -19.73 4.97 7.70
N MET A 434 -18.86 5.76 8.30
CA MET A 434 -18.54 5.63 9.73
C MET A 434 -19.71 6.04 10.63
N ILE A 435 -20.49 7.05 10.23
CA ILE A 435 -21.75 7.39 10.90
C ILE A 435 -22.72 6.21 10.85
N MET A 436 -22.92 5.63 9.66
CA MET A 436 -23.74 4.44 9.47
C MET A 436 -23.24 3.25 10.30
N THR A 437 -21.92 3.03 10.36
CA THR A 437 -21.29 1.99 11.19
C THR A 437 -21.62 2.19 12.69
N ALA A 438 -21.53 3.42 13.18
CA ALA A 438 -21.90 3.74 14.56
C ALA A 438 -23.38 3.45 14.84
N PHE A 439 -24.27 3.76 13.89
CA PHE A 439 -25.71 3.44 14.03
C PHE A 439 -25.98 1.93 13.98
N ILE A 440 -25.31 1.17 13.09
CA ILE A 440 -25.44 -0.29 13.03
C ILE A 440 -24.99 -0.91 14.36
N GLU A 441 -23.87 -0.45 14.91
CA GLU A 441 -23.38 -0.94 16.21
C GLU A 441 -24.35 -0.59 17.35
N ARG A 442 -24.88 0.62 17.37
CA ARG A 442 -25.89 1.02 18.34
C ARG A 442 -27.15 0.16 18.23
N TRP A 443 -27.59 -0.17 17.01
CA TRP A 443 -28.70 -1.10 16.78
C TRP A 443 -28.36 -2.50 17.29
N ARG A 444 -27.17 -3.05 17.01
CA ARG A 444 -26.72 -4.34 17.55
C ARG A 444 -26.77 -4.32 19.09
N LEU A 445 -26.23 -3.30 19.73
CA LEU A 445 -26.21 -3.16 21.18
C LEU A 445 -27.62 -3.00 21.78
N SER A 446 -28.58 -2.39 21.08
CA SER A 446 -29.98 -2.34 21.55
C SER A 446 -30.60 -3.75 21.64
N ILE A 447 -30.35 -4.59 20.64
CA ILE A 447 -30.78 -6.00 20.64
C ILE A 447 -30.12 -6.79 21.78
N VAL A 448 -28.81 -6.57 22.00
CA VAL A 448 -28.06 -7.21 23.11
C VAL A 448 -28.70 -6.87 24.47
N ARG A 449 -29.07 -5.60 24.69
CA ARG A 449 -29.72 -5.13 25.94
C ARG A 449 -31.12 -5.69 26.07
N GLU A 450 -31.91 -5.65 24.99
CA GLU A 450 -33.29 -6.17 24.97
C GLU A 450 -33.35 -7.67 25.28
N LYS A 451 -32.38 -8.44 24.79
CA LYS A 451 -32.28 -9.89 25.02
C LYS A 451 -31.51 -10.27 26.28
N GLY A 452 -30.98 -9.30 27.05
CA GLY A 452 -30.22 -9.57 28.28
C GLY A 452 -28.86 -10.25 28.05
N LEU A 453 -28.24 -10.09 26.86
CA LEU A 453 -27.00 -10.77 26.46
C LEU A 453 -25.73 -10.00 26.83
N VAL A 454 -25.82 -8.88 27.55
CA VAL A 454 -24.69 -7.97 27.86
C VAL A 454 -23.52 -8.69 28.54
N HIS A 455 -23.82 -9.58 29.50
CA HIS A 455 -22.80 -10.33 30.24
C HIS A 455 -22.50 -11.72 29.67
N GLN A 456 -23.16 -12.07 28.58
CA GLN A 456 -23.00 -13.36 27.93
C GLN A 456 -22.14 -13.17 26.67
N ASN A 457 -21.13 -14.04 26.50
CA ASN A 457 -20.31 -14.05 25.27
C ASN A 457 -20.98 -14.97 24.22
N THR A 458 -22.28 -14.70 23.94
CA THR A 458 -23.11 -15.48 23.02
C THR A 458 -23.40 -14.70 21.75
N GLU A 459 -23.75 -15.41 20.69
CA GLU A 459 -24.14 -14.79 19.41
C GLU A 459 -25.45 -14.01 19.57
N VAL A 460 -25.47 -12.81 18.99
CA VAL A 460 -26.65 -11.92 18.96
C VAL A 460 -27.57 -12.41 17.84
N PRO A 461 -28.89 -12.50 18.05
CA PRO A 461 -29.86 -12.93 17.03
C PRO A 461 -30.08 -11.83 15.97
N LEU A 462 -29.01 -11.43 15.31
CA LEU A 462 -28.96 -10.49 14.21
C LEU A 462 -28.05 -11.08 13.14
N THR A 463 -28.53 -11.17 11.92
CA THR A 463 -27.73 -11.73 10.81
C THR A 463 -26.49 -10.90 10.55
N VAL A 464 -25.38 -11.54 10.25
CA VAL A 464 -24.10 -10.92 9.90
C VAL A 464 -24.19 -10.00 8.67
N PHE A 465 -25.18 -10.21 7.80
CA PHE A 465 -25.43 -9.34 6.64
C PHE A 465 -25.83 -7.92 7.00
N ALA A 466 -26.25 -7.65 8.25
CA ALA A 466 -26.44 -6.30 8.76
C ALA A 466 -25.15 -5.46 8.70
N LEU A 467 -23.97 -6.08 8.68
CA LEU A 467 -22.67 -5.41 8.55
C LEU A 467 -22.25 -5.16 7.10
N LEU A 468 -22.92 -5.73 6.09
CA LEU A 468 -22.54 -5.53 4.69
C LEU A 468 -22.41 -4.07 4.27
N PRO A 469 -23.34 -3.16 4.67
CA PRO A 469 -23.21 -1.75 4.28
C PRO A 469 -21.90 -1.11 4.72
N GLN A 470 -21.36 -1.46 5.90
CA GLN A 470 -20.09 -0.91 6.38
C GLN A 470 -18.89 -1.48 5.58
N PHE A 471 -18.85 -2.78 5.26
CA PHE A 471 -17.77 -3.38 4.46
C PHE A 471 -17.79 -2.83 3.02
N LEU A 472 -18.96 -2.79 2.39
CA LEU A 472 -19.13 -2.26 1.03
C LEU A 472 -18.82 -0.75 0.98
N GLY A 473 -19.31 0.00 1.96
CA GLY A 473 -19.09 1.45 2.03
C GLY A 473 -17.63 1.83 2.24
N ILE A 474 -16.92 1.12 3.15
CA ILE A 474 -15.47 1.33 3.33
C ILE A 474 -14.72 0.98 2.04
N GLY A 475 -15.10 -0.09 1.32
CA GLY A 475 -14.47 -0.44 0.04
C GLY A 475 -14.67 0.62 -1.04
N PHE A 476 -15.89 1.18 -1.12
CA PHE A 476 -16.19 2.29 -2.03
C PHE A 476 -15.35 3.54 -1.70
N ALA A 477 -15.32 3.95 -0.43
CA ALA A 477 -14.53 5.08 0.03
C ALA A 477 -13.01 4.86 -0.16
N ALA A 478 -12.51 3.66 0.15
CA ALA A 478 -11.11 3.29 -0.01
C ALA A 478 -10.66 3.39 -1.47
N MET A 479 -11.47 2.97 -2.43
CA MET A 479 -11.16 3.13 -3.84
C MET A 479 -10.96 4.61 -4.21
N LEU A 480 -11.81 5.51 -3.73
CA LEU A 480 -11.69 6.93 -4.03
C LEU A 480 -10.45 7.54 -3.37
N VAL A 481 -10.21 7.24 -2.10
CA VAL A 481 -9.11 7.81 -1.32
C VAL A 481 -7.79 7.14 -1.66
N GLU A 482 -7.67 5.81 -1.56
CA GLU A 482 -6.36 5.14 -1.64
C GLU A 482 -5.83 5.07 -3.06
N VAL A 483 -6.70 4.77 -4.05
CA VAL A 483 -6.27 4.83 -5.45
C VAL A 483 -5.99 6.28 -5.85
N GLY A 484 -6.82 7.24 -5.39
CA GLY A 484 -6.55 8.66 -5.60
C GLY A 484 -5.22 9.14 -5.00
N LYS A 485 -4.88 8.68 -3.79
CA LYS A 485 -3.58 8.96 -3.14
C LYS A 485 -2.42 8.35 -3.90
N MET A 486 -2.55 7.07 -4.30
CA MET A 486 -1.50 6.37 -5.05
C MET A 486 -1.20 7.11 -6.36
N GLU A 487 -2.23 7.46 -7.11
CA GLU A 487 -2.10 8.24 -8.34
C GLU A 487 -1.51 9.63 -8.06
N PHE A 488 -1.96 10.32 -7.01
CA PHE A 488 -1.49 11.65 -6.65
C PHE A 488 0.00 11.67 -6.31
N PHE A 489 0.45 10.81 -5.41
CA PHE A 489 1.86 10.77 -5.01
C PHE A 489 2.76 10.31 -6.14
N TYR A 490 2.29 9.38 -6.98
CA TYR A 490 3.03 8.98 -8.16
C TYR A 490 3.11 10.11 -9.21
N ASP A 491 1.99 10.75 -9.52
CA ASP A 491 1.87 11.75 -10.58
C ASP A 491 2.64 13.03 -10.26
N GLN A 492 2.49 13.52 -9.03
CA GLN A 492 3.11 14.76 -8.57
C GLN A 492 4.60 14.62 -8.19
N SER A 493 5.12 13.38 -8.14
CA SER A 493 6.56 13.16 -7.95
C SER A 493 7.34 13.39 -9.24
N PRO A 494 8.58 13.92 -9.16
CA PRO A 494 9.49 14.04 -10.30
C PRO A 494 9.71 12.69 -11.00
N GLU A 495 9.98 12.69 -12.29
CA GLU A 495 10.13 11.44 -13.07
C GLU A 495 11.18 10.48 -12.50
N LYS A 496 12.30 11.01 -12.01
CA LYS A 496 13.38 10.24 -11.39
C LYS A 496 13.04 9.73 -9.98
N MET A 497 11.97 10.25 -9.37
CA MET A 497 11.57 9.98 -7.99
C MET A 497 10.19 9.31 -7.88
N LYS A 498 9.67 8.74 -8.98
CA LYS A 498 8.37 8.02 -8.99
C LYS A 498 8.32 6.86 -8.00
N SER A 499 9.42 6.12 -7.81
CA SER A 499 9.55 5.07 -6.81
C SER A 499 9.41 5.63 -5.38
N LEU A 500 9.97 6.83 -5.14
CA LEU A 500 9.82 7.52 -3.86
C LEU A 500 8.39 7.99 -3.64
N GLY A 501 7.71 8.51 -4.68
CA GLY A 501 6.29 8.85 -4.61
C GLY A 501 5.40 7.66 -4.22
N ALA A 502 5.63 6.50 -4.84
CA ALA A 502 4.96 5.25 -4.46
C ALA A 502 5.27 4.83 -3.02
N SER A 503 6.52 5.04 -2.57
CA SER A 503 6.91 4.74 -1.19
C SER A 503 6.28 5.70 -0.17
N ILE A 504 6.08 6.97 -0.51
CA ILE A 504 5.33 7.93 0.32
C ILE A 504 3.88 7.47 0.49
N TYR A 505 3.23 7.01 -0.57
CA TYR A 505 1.89 6.44 -0.49
C TYR A 505 1.83 5.25 0.48
N THR A 506 2.68 4.24 0.29
CA THR A 506 2.68 3.06 1.18
C THR A 506 3.01 3.43 2.62
N SER A 507 3.90 4.41 2.83
CA SER A 507 4.24 4.93 4.16
C SER A 507 3.04 5.62 4.82
N SER A 508 2.21 6.35 4.06
CA SER A 508 1.01 6.97 4.60
C SER A 508 0.03 5.94 5.15
N LEU A 509 -0.09 4.78 4.49
CA LEU A 509 -0.84 3.64 5.00
C LEU A 509 -0.20 3.04 6.26
N GLY A 510 1.12 2.87 6.26
CA GLY A 510 1.86 2.35 7.40
C GLY A 510 1.66 3.21 8.65
N VAL A 511 1.83 4.52 8.51
CA VAL A 511 1.58 5.48 9.61
C VAL A 511 0.11 5.45 10.06
N SER A 512 -0.84 5.28 9.14
CA SER A 512 -2.27 5.18 9.48
C SER A 512 -2.58 3.96 10.33
N TYR A 513 -1.95 2.80 10.05
CA TYR A 513 -2.11 1.60 10.87
C TYR A 513 -1.50 1.78 12.27
N PHE A 514 -0.30 2.37 12.39
CA PHE A 514 0.27 2.69 13.71
C PHE A 514 -0.58 3.72 14.47
N LEU A 515 -1.11 4.72 13.77
CA LEU A 515 -2.02 5.70 14.37
C LEU A 515 -3.31 5.03 14.84
N SER A 516 -3.87 4.07 14.09
CA SER A 516 -5.03 3.28 14.53
C SER A 516 -4.75 2.55 15.84
N SER A 517 -3.59 1.87 15.95
CA SER A 517 -3.15 1.21 17.19
C SER A 517 -3.02 2.18 18.36
N PHE A 518 -2.43 3.35 18.11
CA PHE A 518 -2.24 4.38 19.12
C PHE A 518 -3.59 4.95 19.61
N LEU A 519 -4.49 5.30 18.69
CA LEU A 519 -5.83 5.81 19.02
C LEU A 519 -6.65 4.80 19.81
N LEU A 520 -6.64 3.53 19.39
CA LEU A 520 -7.33 2.46 20.07
C LEU A 520 -6.81 2.27 21.52
N SER A 521 -5.48 2.34 21.69
CA SER A 521 -4.83 2.25 23.00
C SER A 521 -5.18 3.42 23.90
N ILE A 522 -5.17 4.66 23.38
CA ILE A 522 -5.53 5.86 24.16
C ILE A 522 -6.99 5.79 24.58
N VAL A 523 -7.91 5.55 23.63
CA VAL A 523 -9.35 5.48 23.92
C VAL A 523 -9.62 4.41 24.97
N SER A 524 -9.03 3.21 24.82
CA SER A 524 -9.19 2.14 25.81
C SER A 524 -8.68 2.53 27.19
N LYS A 525 -7.52 3.21 27.29
CA LYS A 525 -6.96 3.65 28.59
C LYS A 525 -7.78 4.77 29.23
N VAL A 526 -8.13 5.81 28.46
CA VAL A 526 -8.83 6.99 28.97
C VAL A 526 -10.24 6.63 29.43
N THR A 527 -10.94 5.76 28.69
CA THR A 527 -12.31 5.36 29.04
C THR A 527 -12.37 4.34 30.17
N LYS A 528 -11.26 3.65 30.48
CA LYS A 528 -11.14 2.73 31.62
C LYS A 528 -10.75 3.42 32.93
N MET A 529 -10.54 4.74 32.94
CA MET A 529 -10.24 5.49 34.17
C MET A 529 -11.45 5.59 35.08
N GLY A 530 -11.32 5.13 36.32
CA GLY A 530 -12.39 5.07 37.31
C GLY A 530 -13.00 3.65 37.42
N ASN A 531 -14.23 3.57 37.95
CA ASN A 531 -14.96 2.29 38.12
C ASN A 531 -15.64 1.79 36.83
N ASN A 532 -15.32 2.34 35.66
CA ASN A 532 -15.91 1.96 34.38
C ASN A 532 -15.07 0.92 33.66
N ASP A 533 -15.73 -0.08 33.06
CA ASP A 533 -15.08 -1.14 32.27
C ASP A 533 -14.40 -0.65 30.98
N GLY A 534 -14.59 0.63 30.62
CA GLY A 534 -14.09 1.24 29.38
C GLY A 534 -15.01 1.00 28.17
N TRP A 535 -14.74 1.73 27.07
CA TRP A 535 -15.56 1.58 25.85
C TRP A 535 -15.29 0.28 25.10
N ILE A 536 -14.09 -0.26 25.22
CA ILE A 536 -13.67 -1.46 24.48
C ILE A 536 -13.16 -2.51 25.46
N VAL A 537 -13.96 -3.54 25.65
CA VAL A 537 -13.68 -4.67 26.53
C VAL A 537 -13.59 -5.97 25.72
N ASN A 538 -13.18 -7.07 26.35
CA ASN A 538 -13.03 -8.36 25.66
C ASN A 538 -14.37 -8.89 25.15
N ASN A 539 -15.42 -8.78 25.95
CA ASN A 539 -16.78 -9.09 25.51
C ASN A 539 -17.39 -7.90 24.76
N LEU A 540 -17.51 -8.03 23.44
CA LEU A 540 -18.04 -6.95 22.59
C LEU A 540 -19.52 -6.65 22.83
N ASN A 541 -20.28 -7.56 23.48
CA ASN A 541 -21.67 -7.30 23.87
C ASN A 541 -21.76 -6.31 25.04
N ALA A 542 -20.73 -6.22 25.88
CA ALA A 542 -20.60 -5.23 26.94
C ALA A 542 -19.83 -3.96 26.51
N SER A 543 -19.27 -3.94 25.30
CA SER A 543 -18.49 -2.82 24.78
C SER A 543 -19.37 -1.68 24.26
N HIS A 544 -18.81 -0.49 24.14
CA HIS A 544 -19.40 0.70 23.52
C HIS A 544 -18.65 1.08 22.23
N LEU A 545 -18.60 0.14 21.26
CA LEU A 545 -17.95 0.40 19.99
C LEU A 545 -18.64 1.52 19.19
N ASP A 546 -19.95 1.76 19.43
CA ASP A 546 -20.69 2.89 18.87
C ASP A 546 -20.05 4.23 19.23
N TYR A 547 -19.57 4.41 20.47
CA TYR A 547 -18.85 5.61 20.90
C TYR A 547 -17.46 5.71 20.24
N TYR A 548 -16.75 4.58 20.12
CA TYR A 548 -15.46 4.56 19.43
C TYR A 548 -15.60 4.94 17.94
N TYR A 549 -16.60 4.41 17.26
CA TYR A 549 -16.87 4.79 15.87
C TYR A 549 -17.32 6.26 15.77
N GLY A 550 -18.11 6.76 16.71
CA GLY A 550 -18.45 8.19 16.83
C GLY A 550 -17.22 9.08 17.03
N PHE A 551 -16.25 8.66 17.84
CA PHE A 551 -14.96 9.34 18.00
C PHE A 551 -14.19 9.40 16.66
N LEU A 552 -14.13 8.29 15.90
CA LEU A 552 -13.50 8.27 14.59
C LEU A 552 -14.23 9.19 13.58
N VAL A 553 -15.56 9.29 13.64
CA VAL A 553 -16.33 10.28 12.84
C VAL A 553 -15.88 11.70 13.17
N GLY A 554 -15.79 12.06 14.45
CA GLY A 554 -15.32 13.38 14.87
C GLY A 554 -13.92 13.68 14.32
N LEU A 555 -13.02 12.71 14.41
CA LEU A 555 -11.64 12.84 13.95
C LEU A 555 -11.55 13.05 12.42
N ILE A 556 -12.31 12.29 11.63
CA ILE A 556 -12.27 12.43 10.16
C ILE A 556 -12.95 13.72 9.69
N VAL A 557 -13.98 14.21 10.40
CA VAL A 557 -14.62 15.50 10.09
C VAL A 557 -13.63 16.65 10.29
N VAL A 558 -12.93 16.68 11.43
CA VAL A 558 -11.88 17.69 11.69
C VAL A 558 -10.78 17.60 10.62
N ASN A 559 -10.33 16.39 10.31
CA ASN A 559 -9.33 16.18 9.26
C ASN A 559 -9.81 16.64 7.88
N PHE A 560 -11.08 16.44 7.55
CA PHE A 560 -11.64 16.86 6.27
C PHE A 560 -11.57 18.38 6.09
N VAL A 561 -11.83 19.15 7.15
CA VAL A 561 -11.67 20.62 7.13
C VAL A 561 -10.20 20.98 6.85
N LEU A 562 -9.25 20.34 7.53
CA LEU A 562 -7.82 20.55 7.28
C LEU A 562 -7.42 20.16 5.84
N PHE A 563 -7.97 19.06 5.34
CA PHE A 563 -7.75 18.62 3.96
C PHE A 563 -8.25 19.66 2.95
N LEU A 564 -9.41 20.26 3.17
CA LEU A 564 -9.93 21.32 2.29
C LEU A 564 -8.99 22.53 2.26
N VAL A 565 -8.46 22.94 3.42
CA VAL A 565 -7.49 24.02 3.52
C VAL A 565 -6.21 23.69 2.72
N VAL A 566 -5.62 22.52 2.97
CA VAL A 566 -4.42 22.08 2.25
C VAL A 566 -4.66 21.99 0.74
N SER A 567 -5.79 21.42 0.33
CA SER A 567 -6.16 21.27 -1.09
C SER A 567 -6.34 22.61 -1.80
N LYS A 568 -6.84 23.62 -1.10
CA LYS A 568 -7.02 24.99 -1.65
C LYS A 568 -5.68 25.65 -1.98
N PHE A 569 -4.66 25.42 -1.15
CA PHE A 569 -3.32 26.02 -1.32
C PHE A 569 -2.36 25.15 -2.11
N TYR A 570 -2.75 23.92 -2.49
CA TYR A 570 -1.89 23.04 -3.27
C TYR A 570 -1.84 23.47 -4.74
N VAL A 571 -0.63 23.68 -5.23
CA VAL A 571 -0.38 24.00 -6.65
C VAL A 571 0.18 22.75 -7.33
N TYR A 572 -0.55 22.26 -8.34
CA TYR A 572 -0.12 21.11 -9.14
C TYR A 572 1.15 21.40 -9.93
N ASN A 573 2.04 20.43 -10.06
CA ASN A 573 3.22 20.54 -10.92
C ASN A 573 2.80 20.59 -12.39
N SER A 574 3.22 21.66 -13.09
CA SER A 574 2.80 21.97 -14.46
C SER A 574 3.39 21.07 -15.56
N VAL A 575 4.27 20.13 -15.23
CA VAL A 575 4.89 19.21 -16.20
C VAL A 575 3.86 18.26 -16.85
N VAL A 576 2.71 18.02 -16.19
CA VAL A 576 1.61 17.20 -16.74
C VAL A 576 0.82 17.93 -17.82
N GLY A 577 0.82 19.27 -17.83
CA GLY A 577 0.10 20.10 -18.82
C GLY A 577 0.72 20.12 -20.22
N LYS A 578 2.02 19.91 -20.36
CA LYS A 578 2.69 19.97 -21.67
C LYS A 578 2.48 18.72 -22.54
N CYS A 579 2.28 17.54 -21.95
CA CYS A 579 1.89 16.35 -22.71
C CYS A 579 0.45 16.44 -23.26
N GLU A 580 -0.41 17.29 -22.68
CA GLU A 580 -1.79 17.48 -23.16
C GLU A 580 -1.86 18.46 -24.35
N GLU A 581 -0.91 19.41 -24.45
CA GLU A 581 -0.84 20.31 -25.61
C GLU A 581 -0.25 19.63 -26.85
N GLU A 582 0.77 18.79 -26.71
CA GLU A 582 1.30 18.00 -27.83
C GLU A 582 0.30 16.99 -28.39
N THR A 583 -0.61 16.48 -27.55
CA THR A 583 -1.69 15.57 -28.03
C THR A 583 -2.81 16.32 -28.75
N LYS A 584 -2.95 17.64 -28.52
CA LYS A 584 -3.94 18.47 -29.23
C LYS A 584 -3.45 18.91 -30.62
N GLU A 585 -2.16 19.08 -30.81
CA GLU A 585 -1.60 19.43 -32.12
C GLU A 585 -1.55 18.26 -33.11
N THR A 586 -1.64 16.99 -32.63
CA THR A 586 -1.65 15.81 -33.49
C THR A 586 -3.04 15.33 -33.93
N THR A 587 -4.11 15.97 -33.46
CA THR A 587 -5.48 15.75 -33.96
C THR A 587 -5.93 16.93 -34.83
N VAL A 588 -5.32 17.10 -35.98
CA VAL A 588 -5.90 17.83 -37.12
C VAL A 588 -6.71 16.80 -37.91
N PRO A 589 -8.02 17.00 -38.16
CA PRO A 589 -8.82 16.06 -38.94
C PRO A 589 -8.54 16.26 -40.42
N GLU A 590 -8.29 15.17 -41.14
CA GLU A 590 -8.65 15.08 -42.54
C GLU A 590 -10.13 14.69 -42.70
#